data_f30152a37f865b03d994a461e4f10e59
#
_entry.id   f30152a37f865b03d994a461e4f10e59
#
_cell.length_a   1.000
_cell.length_b   1.000
_cell.length_c   1.000
_cell.angle_alpha   90.00
_cell.angle_beta   90.00
_cell.angle_gamma   90.00
#
_symmetry.space_group_name_H-M   'P 1'
#
loop_
_entity.id
_entity.type
_entity.pdbx_description
1 polymer ?
#
loop_
_entity_poly.entity_id
_entity_poly.type
_entity_poly.pdbx_seq_one_letter_code
_entity_poly.pdbx_strand_id
1 'polypeptide(L)'
;YAPNVYMNDPLRRYVVFGCLFEGDRLESKRPRGWAGMQSIPRVVFLQENELLIQPAHECYMLRKECLGAYAKQEKMDAKGQQIEIELSYRPSEKSVLQIVLQASPDGEERTVFTLDYGKNDLFLDRSHSTVYSDITKEDIHAPIVYEERSVQLRIFVDHSSIEIFYDDRLTMSARIFPGREDSVENSVKVSDDVSMLVGRIYRLACETEI
;
A
#
# COMPACT_ATOMS: atom_id res chain seq x y z
N TYR A 1 0.18 15.58 0.95
CA TYR A 1 0.14 17.02 0.81
C TYR A 1 -1.21 17.58 1.30
N ALA A 2 -1.21 18.81 1.87
CA ALA A 2 -2.39 19.53 2.33
C ALA A 2 -3.38 18.65 3.15
N PRO A 3 -2.96 18.06 4.26
CA PRO A 3 -3.84 17.24 5.07
C PRO A 3 -4.98 18.08 5.65
N ASN A 4 -6.16 17.49 5.68
CA ASN A 4 -7.35 18.07 6.30
C ASN A 4 -7.90 17.08 7.33
N VAL A 5 -8.45 17.60 8.43
CA VAL A 5 -8.94 16.80 9.55
C VAL A 5 -10.45 16.99 9.69
N TYR A 6 -11.19 15.91 9.61
CA TYR A 6 -12.59 15.88 9.97
C TYR A 6 -12.71 15.60 11.48
N MET A 7 -13.07 16.63 12.26
CA MET A 7 -13.09 16.58 13.74
C MET A 7 -14.48 16.30 14.33
N ASN A 8 -15.54 16.43 13.55
CA ASN A 8 -16.93 16.23 14.01
C ASN A 8 -17.43 14.80 13.69
N ASP A 9 -16.53 13.84 13.67
CA ASP A 9 -16.90 12.44 13.48
C ASP A 9 -17.82 11.95 14.62
N PRO A 10 -18.94 11.27 14.31
CA PRO A 10 -19.86 10.76 15.33
C PRO A 10 -19.20 9.80 16.34
N LEU A 11 -18.14 9.11 15.93
CA LEU A 11 -17.35 8.23 16.79
C LEU A 11 -16.22 8.96 17.53
N ARG A 12 -16.16 10.30 17.45
CA ARG A 12 -15.16 11.16 18.09
C ARG A 12 -13.71 10.83 17.71
N ARG A 13 -13.49 10.38 16.47
CA ARG A 13 -12.17 10.14 15.91
C ARG A 13 -11.66 11.40 15.20
N TYR A 14 -10.36 11.50 15.04
CA TYR A 14 -9.74 12.44 14.11
C TYR A 14 -9.51 11.72 12.80
N VAL A 15 -10.32 12.02 11.79
CA VAL A 15 -10.20 11.39 10.46
C VAL A 15 -9.47 12.36 9.54
N VAL A 16 -8.35 11.90 9.01
CA VAL A 16 -7.45 12.71 8.19
C VAL A 16 -7.52 12.26 6.74
N PHE A 17 -7.56 13.23 5.84
CA PHE A 17 -7.42 13.06 4.41
C PHE A 17 -6.27 13.93 3.91
N GLY A 18 -5.56 13.48 2.88
CA GLY A 18 -4.50 14.25 2.22
C GLY A 18 -4.57 14.10 0.72
N CYS A 19 -4.03 15.07 -0.01
CA CYS A 19 -3.84 14.93 -1.44
C CYS A 19 -2.64 14.02 -1.71
N LEU A 20 -2.82 13.03 -2.57
CA LEU A 20 -1.72 12.29 -3.17
C LEU A 20 -1.15 13.12 -4.33
N PHE A 21 0.04 13.64 -4.12
CA PHE A 21 0.67 14.57 -5.06
C PHE A 21 1.11 13.86 -6.34
N GLU A 22 0.75 14.41 -7.49
CA GLU A 22 1.05 13.79 -8.79
C GLU A 22 2.50 14.01 -9.25
N GLY A 23 3.19 15.01 -8.71
CA GLY A 23 4.57 15.33 -9.03
C GLY A 23 4.77 15.85 -10.45
N ASP A 24 4.58 14.99 -11.42
CA ASP A 24 4.87 15.26 -12.84
C ASP A 24 3.74 15.95 -13.61
N ARG A 25 2.68 16.38 -12.94
CA ARG A 25 1.51 16.95 -13.61
C ARG A 25 1.02 16.07 -14.76
N LEU A 26 0.76 14.79 -14.45
CA LEU A 26 0.40 13.78 -15.44
C LEU A 26 -0.76 14.21 -16.33
N GLU A 27 -1.73 14.95 -15.79
CA GLU A 27 -2.89 15.43 -16.54
C GLU A 27 -2.48 16.34 -17.72
N SER A 28 -1.44 17.16 -17.58
CA SER A 28 -0.94 17.99 -18.68
C SER A 28 -0.22 17.18 -19.76
N LYS A 29 0.36 16.03 -19.40
CA LYS A 29 1.05 15.13 -20.32
C LYS A 29 0.13 14.11 -20.97
N ARG A 30 -0.83 13.59 -20.20
CA ARG A 30 -1.79 12.55 -20.60
C ARG A 30 -3.17 12.84 -20.01
N PRO A 31 -3.94 13.75 -20.66
CA PRO A 31 -5.25 14.16 -20.17
C PRO A 31 -6.18 12.97 -19.93
N ARG A 32 -6.78 12.90 -18.74
CA ARG A 32 -7.73 11.86 -18.31
C ARG A 32 -9.12 12.43 -18.02
N GLY A 33 -9.28 13.76 -18.07
CA GLY A 33 -10.49 14.46 -17.68
C GLY A 33 -10.59 14.72 -16.17
N TRP A 34 -9.59 14.34 -15.39
CA TRP A 34 -9.49 14.61 -13.95
C TRP A 34 -8.02 14.71 -13.54
N ALA A 35 -7.73 15.41 -12.43
CA ALA A 35 -6.41 15.56 -11.86
C ALA A 35 -6.49 15.53 -10.33
N GLY A 36 -5.41 15.04 -9.73
CA GLY A 36 -5.31 14.86 -8.28
C GLY A 36 -6.03 13.60 -7.78
N MET A 37 -5.67 13.20 -6.58
CA MET A 37 -6.29 12.09 -5.86
C MET A 37 -6.25 12.37 -4.37
N GLN A 38 -7.29 12.00 -3.68
CA GLN A 38 -7.34 12.05 -2.22
C GLN A 38 -6.89 10.71 -1.64
N SER A 39 -6.16 10.76 -0.52
CA SER A 39 -5.83 9.54 0.23
C SER A 39 -7.10 8.85 0.74
N ILE A 40 -7.01 7.57 1.05
CA ILE A 40 -8.04 6.91 1.86
C ILE A 40 -8.15 7.61 3.23
N PRO A 41 -9.33 7.53 3.89
CA PRO A 41 -9.51 8.10 5.22
C PRO A 41 -8.60 7.40 6.23
N ARG A 42 -7.92 8.18 7.07
CA ARG A 42 -6.99 7.71 8.10
C ARG A 42 -7.46 8.17 9.46
N VAL A 43 -7.55 7.28 10.40
CA VAL A 43 -7.79 7.62 11.81
C VAL A 43 -6.47 7.85 12.49
N VAL A 44 -6.34 9.01 13.14
CA VAL A 44 -5.14 9.40 13.87
C VAL A 44 -5.48 9.46 15.35
N PHE A 45 -4.66 8.86 16.19
CA PHE A 45 -4.85 8.86 17.64
C PHE A 45 -3.51 8.81 18.39
N LEU A 46 -3.54 9.21 19.64
CA LEU A 46 -2.37 9.17 20.51
C LEU A 46 -2.52 8.00 21.50
N GLN A 47 -1.53 7.13 21.53
CA GLN A 47 -1.44 6.03 22.49
C GLN A 47 -0.03 5.99 23.08
N GLU A 48 0.11 6.02 24.41
CA GLU A 48 1.40 5.94 25.12
C GLU A 48 2.45 6.97 24.62
N ASN A 49 2.01 8.17 24.28
CA ASN A 49 2.81 9.26 23.66
C ASN A 49 3.28 8.99 22.21
N GLU A 50 2.80 7.94 21.58
CA GLU A 50 3.05 7.67 20.15
C GLU A 50 1.84 8.12 19.33
N LEU A 51 2.10 8.78 18.20
CA LEU A 51 1.08 9.09 17.19
C LEU A 51 0.88 7.87 16.30
N LEU A 52 -0.32 7.32 16.35
CA LEU A 52 -0.70 6.17 15.55
C LEU A 52 -1.64 6.59 14.42
N ILE A 53 -1.49 5.96 13.26
CA ILE A 53 -2.24 6.27 12.04
C ILE A 53 -2.66 4.98 11.37
N GLN A 54 -3.95 4.71 11.30
CA GLN A 54 -4.49 3.52 10.67
C GLN A 54 -5.55 3.89 9.62
N PRO A 55 -5.80 3.01 8.61
CA PRO A 55 -6.94 3.20 7.73
C PRO A 55 -8.23 3.24 8.54
N ALA A 56 -9.15 4.11 8.18
CA ALA A 56 -10.47 4.13 8.83
C ALA A 56 -11.15 2.76 8.69
N HIS A 57 -11.87 2.35 9.73
CA HIS A 57 -12.55 1.04 9.75
C HIS A 57 -13.51 0.86 8.57
N GLU A 58 -14.10 1.93 8.10
CA GLU A 58 -15.00 1.96 6.95
C GLU A 58 -14.35 1.44 5.65
N CYS A 59 -13.01 1.47 5.55
CA CYS A 59 -12.29 0.89 4.41
C CYS A 59 -12.52 -0.63 4.28
N TYR A 60 -12.90 -1.33 5.36
CA TYR A 60 -13.27 -2.75 5.27
C TYR A 60 -14.53 -2.99 4.42
N MET A 61 -15.42 -2.00 4.30
CA MET A 61 -16.62 -2.10 3.46
C MET A 61 -16.28 -2.17 1.96
N LEU A 62 -15.08 -1.75 1.57
CA LEU A 62 -14.59 -1.85 0.19
C LEU A 62 -14.21 -3.29 -0.19
N ARG A 63 -14.00 -4.18 0.78
CA ARG A 63 -13.63 -5.59 0.53
C ARG A 63 -14.81 -6.35 -0.06
N LYS A 64 -14.64 -6.88 -1.29
CA LYS A 64 -15.67 -7.67 -1.99
C LYS A 64 -15.37 -9.16 -2.00
N GLU A 65 -14.14 -9.51 -2.28
CA GLU A 65 -13.72 -10.89 -2.49
C GLU A 65 -12.30 -11.10 -1.95
N CYS A 66 -12.06 -12.23 -1.30
CA CYS A 66 -10.71 -12.66 -0.95
C CYS A 66 -10.09 -13.36 -2.17
N LEU A 67 -9.13 -12.73 -2.81
CA LEU A 67 -8.46 -13.22 -4.02
C LEU A 67 -7.34 -14.22 -3.70
N GLY A 68 -6.75 -14.12 -2.52
CA GLY A 68 -5.65 -14.97 -2.09
C GLY A 68 -5.52 -14.97 -0.58
N ALA A 69 -5.12 -16.13 -0.04
CA ALA A 69 -4.78 -16.31 1.36
C ALA A 69 -3.45 -17.04 1.48
N TYR A 70 -2.61 -16.59 2.40
CA TYR A 70 -1.34 -17.22 2.71
C TYR A 70 -1.56 -18.40 3.68
N ALA A 71 -1.16 -19.58 3.27
CA ALA A 71 -1.18 -20.77 4.11
C ALA A 71 0.20 -21.45 4.05
N LYS A 72 0.93 -21.47 5.16
CA LYS A 72 2.17 -22.25 5.33
C LYS A 72 3.29 -21.96 4.32
N GLN A 73 3.76 -20.69 4.24
CA GLN A 73 4.93 -20.29 3.45
C GLN A 73 4.79 -20.40 1.91
N GLU A 74 3.59 -20.54 1.41
CA GLU A 74 3.34 -20.46 -0.03
C GLU A 74 3.37 -19.01 -0.51
N LYS A 75 3.82 -18.80 -1.76
CA LYS A 75 3.73 -17.50 -2.42
C LYS A 75 2.26 -17.12 -2.56
N MET A 76 1.92 -15.90 -2.22
CA MET A 76 0.56 -15.38 -2.35
C MET A 76 0.48 -14.49 -3.59
N ASP A 77 -0.31 -14.90 -4.57
CA ASP A 77 -0.51 -14.19 -5.83
C ASP A 77 -1.97 -13.81 -6.03
N ALA A 78 -2.21 -12.64 -6.61
CA ALA A 78 -3.54 -12.21 -7.02
C ALA A 78 -3.46 -11.24 -8.20
N LYS A 79 -4.53 -11.15 -8.98
CA LYS A 79 -4.66 -10.17 -10.07
C LYS A 79 -5.68 -9.10 -9.71
N GLY A 80 -5.34 -7.86 -9.98
CA GLY A 80 -6.21 -6.71 -9.80
C GLY A 80 -5.46 -5.39 -9.68
N GLN A 81 -6.13 -4.31 -10.03
CA GLN A 81 -5.62 -2.95 -9.89
C GLN A 81 -6.26 -2.21 -8.70
N GLN A 82 -7.29 -2.81 -8.10
CA GLN A 82 -7.96 -2.31 -6.91
C GLN A 82 -7.96 -3.43 -5.87
N ILE A 83 -6.95 -3.42 -5.02
CA ILE A 83 -6.73 -4.48 -4.03
C ILE A 83 -6.31 -3.91 -2.67
N GLU A 84 -6.57 -4.71 -1.64
CA GLU A 84 -5.95 -4.55 -0.33
C GLU A 84 -5.15 -5.80 0.00
N ILE A 85 -3.91 -5.64 0.45
CA ILE A 85 -3.09 -6.69 1.03
C ILE A 85 -3.07 -6.46 2.54
N GLU A 86 -3.46 -7.49 3.29
CA GLU A 86 -3.45 -7.53 4.75
C GLU A 86 -2.50 -8.62 5.22
N LEU A 87 -1.47 -8.24 5.95
CA LEU A 87 -0.53 -9.18 6.54
C LEU A 87 -0.41 -8.94 8.05
N SER A 88 -0.37 -10.04 8.82
CA SER A 88 0.05 -10.06 10.21
C SER A 88 1.13 -11.12 10.34
N TYR A 89 2.29 -10.76 10.85
CA TYR A 89 3.46 -11.64 10.88
C TYR A 89 4.41 -11.29 12.02
N ARG A 90 5.31 -12.21 12.31
CA ARG A 90 6.46 -11.98 13.20
C ARG A 90 7.73 -12.06 12.37
N PRO A 91 8.50 -10.98 12.23
CA PRO A 91 9.79 -10.99 11.58
C PRO A 91 10.87 -11.53 12.53
N SER A 92 12.03 -11.83 11.99
CA SER A 92 13.33 -11.85 12.68
C SER A 92 14.14 -10.61 12.32
N GLU A 93 15.29 -10.42 12.96
CA GLU A 93 16.21 -9.31 12.67
C GLU A 93 16.75 -9.28 11.23
N LYS A 94 16.62 -10.37 10.49
CA LYS A 94 17.13 -10.51 9.12
C LYS A 94 16.03 -10.76 8.09
N SER A 95 14.80 -10.77 8.53
CA SER A 95 13.66 -11.06 7.65
C SER A 95 13.55 -10.05 6.52
N VAL A 96 13.18 -10.57 5.35
CA VAL A 96 12.85 -9.76 4.17
C VAL A 96 11.45 -10.14 3.68
N LEU A 97 10.60 -9.15 3.55
CA LEU A 97 9.31 -9.28 2.85
C LEU A 97 9.39 -8.46 1.57
N GLN A 98 9.03 -9.07 0.45
CA GLN A 98 8.96 -8.41 -0.84
C GLN A 98 7.55 -8.56 -1.42
N ILE A 99 6.95 -7.44 -1.76
CA ILE A 99 5.61 -7.37 -2.31
C ILE A 99 5.69 -6.68 -3.65
N VAL A 100 5.36 -7.43 -4.69
CA VAL A 100 5.29 -6.91 -6.07
C VAL A 100 3.87 -6.47 -6.32
N LEU A 101 3.69 -5.28 -6.84
CA LEU A 101 2.40 -4.64 -7.08
C LEU A 101 2.29 -4.22 -8.54
N GLN A 102 1.13 -4.48 -9.12
CA GLN A 102 0.78 -4.11 -10.50
C GLN A 102 1.89 -4.43 -11.50
N ALA A 103 2.36 -5.67 -11.47
CA ALA A 103 3.33 -6.13 -12.45
C ALA A 103 2.66 -6.59 -13.76
N SER A 104 3.33 -6.32 -14.88
CA SER A 104 3.04 -6.96 -16.15
C SER A 104 3.54 -8.42 -16.15
N PRO A 105 2.97 -9.34 -16.95
CA PRO A 105 3.37 -10.75 -16.98
C PRO A 105 4.85 -10.97 -17.31
N ASP A 106 5.44 -10.08 -18.09
CA ASP A 106 6.87 -10.10 -18.45
C ASP A 106 7.77 -9.35 -17.46
N GLY A 107 7.16 -8.67 -16.47
CA GLY A 107 7.85 -7.90 -15.45
C GLY A 107 8.47 -6.59 -15.95
N GLU A 108 8.15 -6.11 -17.15
CA GLU A 108 8.59 -4.80 -17.66
C GLU A 108 8.05 -3.67 -16.78
N GLU A 109 6.76 -3.72 -16.44
CA GLU A 109 6.19 -2.86 -15.41
C GLU A 109 6.04 -3.62 -14.09
N ARG A 110 6.42 -3.00 -13.00
CA ARG A 110 6.21 -3.45 -11.62
C ARG A 110 6.55 -2.36 -10.63
N THR A 111 5.88 -2.34 -9.52
CA THR A 111 6.28 -1.60 -8.32
C THR A 111 6.63 -2.61 -7.23
N VAL A 112 7.75 -2.43 -6.55
CA VAL A 112 8.20 -3.39 -5.54
C VAL A 112 8.33 -2.71 -4.19
N PHE A 113 7.58 -3.22 -3.22
CA PHE A 113 7.69 -2.82 -1.83
C PHE A 113 8.49 -3.86 -1.06
N THR A 114 9.54 -3.43 -0.37
CA THR A 114 10.42 -4.30 0.40
C THR A 114 10.52 -3.81 1.85
N LEU A 115 10.36 -4.73 2.77
CA LEU A 115 10.71 -4.59 4.18
C LEU A 115 11.97 -5.40 4.43
N ASP A 116 13.08 -4.76 4.74
CA ASP A 116 14.37 -5.39 5.01
C ASP A 116 14.80 -5.07 6.45
N TYR A 117 14.51 -5.98 7.37
CA TYR A 117 14.85 -5.81 8.79
C TYR A 117 16.36 -5.83 9.04
N GLY A 118 17.11 -6.54 8.20
CA GLY A 118 18.58 -6.55 8.30
C GLY A 118 19.23 -5.22 7.93
N LYS A 119 18.53 -4.41 7.12
CA LYS A 119 18.96 -3.05 6.75
C LYS A 119 18.22 -1.95 7.51
N ASN A 120 17.22 -2.31 8.31
CA ASN A 120 16.30 -1.35 8.96
C ASN A 120 15.63 -0.40 7.97
N ASP A 121 15.25 -0.91 6.79
CA ASP A 121 14.74 -0.12 5.68
C ASP A 121 13.42 -0.66 5.15
N LEU A 122 12.51 0.24 4.94
CA LEU A 122 11.28 0.06 4.21
C LEU A 122 11.42 0.83 2.91
N PHE A 123 11.32 0.14 1.79
CA PHE A 123 11.68 0.65 0.49
C PHE A 123 10.57 0.41 -0.54
N LEU A 124 10.13 1.45 -1.23
CA LEU A 124 9.22 1.37 -2.37
C LEU A 124 9.98 1.73 -3.65
N ASP A 125 10.36 0.71 -4.40
CA ASP A 125 10.99 0.82 -5.71
C ASP A 125 9.93 1.09 -6.78
N ARG A 126 9.99 2.28 -7.39
CA ARG A 126 9.13 2.69 -8.49
C ARG A 126 9.87 2.79 -9.82
N SER A 127 11.12 2.37 -9.90
CA SER A 127 11.97 2.48 -11.09
C SER A 127 11.35 1.87 -12.35
N HIS A 128 10.52 0.84 -12.17
CA HIS A 128 9.78 0.13 -13.22
C HIS A 128 8.26 0.25 -13.09
N SER A 129 7.76 1.25 -12.35
CA SER A 129 6.31 1.39 -12.09
C SER A 129 5.49 1.82 -13.32
N THR A 130 6.14 2.16 -14.42
CA THR A 130 5.51 2.58 -15.68
C THR A 130 6.48 2.44 -16.85
N VAL A 131 5.95 2.13 -18.03
CA VAL A 131 6.71 2.17 -19.30
C VAL A 131 6.94 3.60 -19.80
N TYR A 132 6.26 4.59 -19.24
CA TYR A 132 6.43 5.98 -19.65
C TYR A 132 7.75 6.55 -19.14
N SER A 133 8.59 7.04 -20.05
CA SER A 133 9.91 7.58 -19.72
C SER A 133 9.89 9.00 -19.14
N ASP A 134 8.78 9.71 -19.32
CA ASP A 134 8.58 11.10 -18.89
C ASP A 134 7.88 11.23 -17.52
N ILE A 135 7.68 10.11 -16.83
CA ILE A 135 7.15 10.05 -15.46
C ILE A 135 8.29 9.85 -14.46
N THR A 136 8.30 10.65 -13.40
CA THR A 136 9.26 10.50 -12.30
C THR A 136 9.01 9.21 -11.55
N LYS A 137 10.08 8.45 -11.34
CA LYS A 137 10.07 7.12 -10.71
C LYS A 137 10.98 7.07 -9.48
N GLU A 138 11.01 8.17 -8.73
CA GLU A 138 11.83 8.25 -7.53
C GLU A 138 11.38 7.22 -6.49
N ASP A 139 12.35 6.53 -5.93
CA ASP A 139 12.15 5.57 -4.88
C ASP A 139 11.84 6.27 -3.55
N ILE A 140 11.14 5.57 -2.68
CA ILE A 140 10.77 6.10 -1.37
C ILE A 140 11.31 5.16 -0.29
N HIS A 141 12.03 5.73 0.68
CA HIS A 141 12.59 5.02 1.83
C HIS A 141 12.01 5.53 3.13
N ALA A 142 11.90 4.64 4.10
CA ALA A 142 11.62 4.99 5.49
C ALA A 142 12.34 4.03 6.42
N PRO A 143 12.92 4.52 7.54
CA PRO A 143 13.56 3.65 8.51
C PRO A 143 12.51 2.83 9.27
N ILE A 144 12.83 1.56 9.51
CA ILE A 144 12.10 0.69 10.43
C ILE A 144 13.04 0.18 11.50
N VAL A 145 12.49 -0.18 12.65
CA VAL A 145 13.23 -0.81 13.74
C VAL A 145 12.66 -2.18 13.99
N TYR A 146 13.53 -3.18 14.06
CA TYR A 146 13.12 -4.51 14.47
C TYR A 146 12.70 -4.53 15.95
N GLU A 147 11.55 -5.11 16.19
CA GLU A 147 11.06 -5.43 17.53
C GLU A 147 10.54 -6.88 17.54
N GLU A 148 10.83 -7.62 18.62
CA GLU A 148 10.37 -9.01 18.75
C GLU A 148 8.87 -9.08 19.08
N ARG A 149 8.05 -8.76 18.12
CA ARG A 149 6.59 -8.77 18.23
C ARG A 149 5.90 -8.99 16.89
N SER A 150 4.61 -9.18 16.94
CA SER A 150 3.80 -9.23 15.71
C SER A 150 3.68 -7.84 15.10
N VAL A 151 3.76 -7.78 13.79
CA VAL A 151 3.64 -6.57 12.96
C VAL A 151 2.40 -6.69 12.08
N GLN A 152 1.70 -5.58 11.90
CA GLN A 152 0.59 -5.44 10.98
C GLN A 152 1.03 -4.64 9.76
N LEU A 153 0.68 -5.11 8.58
CA LEU A 153 0.91 -4.40 7.33
C LEU A 153 -0.37 -4.39 6.50
N ARG A 154 -0.79 -3.22 6.07
CA ARG A 154 -1.89 -3.06 5.13
C ARG A 154 -1.44 -2.22 3.95
N ILE A 155 -1.71 -2.67 2.76
CA ILE A 155 -1.38 -1.96 1.52
C ILE A 155 -2.65 -1.86 0.69
N PHE A 156 -3.02 -0.64 0.36
CA PHE A 156 -4.11 -0.35 -0.58
C PHE A 156 -3.51 0.06 -1.92
N VAL A 157 -3.97 -0.57 -2.97
CA VAL A 157 -3.65 -0.24 -4.35
C VAL A 157 -4.94 0.12 -5.05
N ASP A 158 -4.97 1.29 -5.69
CA ASP A 158 -6.10 1.72 -6.50
C ASP A 158 -5.60 2.38 -7.78
N HIS A 159 -5.56 1.59 -8.86
CA HIS A 159 -5.06 1.97 -10.17
C HIS A 159 -3.70 2.67 -10.14
N SER A 160 -3.68 3.94 -9.76
CA SER A 160 -2.49 4.80 -9.81
C SER A 160 -2.02 5.25 -8.43
N SER A 161 -2.51 4.67 -7.36
CA SER A 161 -2.09 4.96 -5.99
C SER A 161 -1.68 3.71 -5.22
N ILE A 162 -0.71 3.88 -4.35
CA ILE A 162 -0.33 2.91 -3.33
C ILE A 162 -0.33 3.63 -1.99
N GLU A 163 -1.03 3.07 -1.01
CA GLU A 163 -1.03 3.56 0.36
C GLU A 163 -0.68 2.42 1.30
N ILE A 164 0.40 2.58 2.06
CA ILE A 164 0.99 1.57 2.93
C ILE A 164 0.84 2.03 4.38
N PHE A 165 0.37 1.13 5.22
CA PHE A 165 0.27 1.30 6.67
C PHE A 165 1.08 0.19 7.32
N TYR A 166 2.19 0.57 7.93
CA TYR A 166 3.08 -0.33 8.62
C TYR A 166 2.91 -0.12 10.13
N ASP A 167 2.34 -1.13 10.79
CA ASP A 167 2.22 -1.26 12.23
C ASP A 167 1.58 -0.04 12.92
N ASP A 168 0.66 0.62 12.23
CA ASP A 168 -0.02 1.86 12.63
C ASP A 168 0.93 3.04 12.94
N ARG A 169 2.24 2.85 12.87
CA ARG A 169 3.28 3.85 13.20
C ARG A 169 3.81 4.60 11.99
N LEU A 170 3.84 3.94 10.84
CA LEU A 170 4.38 4.52 9.63
C LEU A 170 3.38 4.39 8.49
N THR A 171 3.19 5.48 7.78
CA THR A 171 2.40 5.48 6.55
C THR A 171 3.23 6.01 5.38
N MET A 172 3.10 5.34 4.25
CA MET A 172 3.72 5.76 3.00
C MET A 172 2.66 5.83 1.92
N SER A 173 2.70 6.85 1.07
CA SER A 173 1.79 6.97 -0.06
C SER A 173 2.56 7.38 -1.30
N ALA A 174 2.21 6.78 -2.41
CA ALA A 174 2.83 7.05 -3.70
C ALA A 174 1.81 7.06 -4.82
N ARG A 175 2.11 7.85 -5.86
CA ARG A 175 1.46 7.70 -7.15
C ARG A 175 2.33 6.83 -8.04
N ILE A 176 1.68 5.93 -8.74
CA ILE A 176 2.24 5.10 -9.81
C ILE A 176 1.36 5.26 -11.04
N PHE A 177 1.91 5.02 -12.21
CA PHE A 177 1.15 5.24 -13.45
C PHE A 177 1.42 4.11 -14.45
N PRO A 178 0.97 2.87 -14.16
CA PRO A 178 1.12 1.77 -15.11
C PRO A 178 0.55 2.17 -16.46
N GLY A 179 1.33 1.97 -17.52
CA GLY A 179 0.95 2.28 -18.88
C GLY A 179 0.30 1.13 -19.62
N ARG A 180 0.45 -0.08 -19.08
CA ARG A 180 -0.03 -1.33 -19.69
C ARG A 180 -1.32 -1.79 -19.00
N GLU A 181 -2.28 -2.25 -19.77
CA GLU A 181 -3.54 -2.80 -19.26
C GLU A 181 -3.35 -4.15 -18.54
N ASP A 182 -2.28 -4.89 -18.88
CA ASP A 182 -1.96 -6.19 -18.28
C ASP A 182 -1.07 -6.08 -17.03
N SER A 183 -0.74 -4.88 -16.56
CA SER A 183 -0.06 -4.64 -15.29
C SER A 183 -1.03 -4.80 -14.12
N VAL A 184 -1.41 -6.04 -13.85
CA VAL A 184 -2.43 -6.42 -12.85
C VAL A 184 -1.95 -7.48 -11.86
N GLU A 185 -0.72 -8.00 -12.03
CA GLU A 185 -0.21 -9.06 -11.18
C GLU A 185 0.33 -8.51 -9.86
N ASN A 186 -0.05 -9.16 -8.77
CA ASN A 186 0.41 -8.80 -7.42
C ASN A 186 0.87 -10.06 -6.70
N SER A 187 1.97 -9.96 -5.96
CA SER A 187 2.47 -11.10 -5.21
C SER A 187 3.18 -10.71 -3.91
N VAL A 188 3.07 -11.58 -2.92
CA VAL A 188 3.77 -11.46 -1.64
C VAL A 188 4.75 -12.62 -1.52
N LYS A 189 6.00 -12.28 -1.23
CA LYS A 189 7.07 -13.24 -0.96
C LYS A 189 7.73 -12.88 0.37
N VAL A 190 7.92 -13.86 1.21
CA VAL A 190 8.55 -13.70 2.52
C VAL A 190 9.75 -14.63 2.64
N SER A 191 10.75 -14.21 3.41
CA SER A 191 11.87 -15.10 3.77
C SER A 191 11.42 -16.19 4.75
N ASP A 192 12.15 -17.32 4.79
CA ASP A 192 11.76 -18.50 5.56
C ASP A 192 11.72 -18.27 7.09
N ASP A 193 12.37 -17.22 7.56
CA ASP A 193 12.43 -16.82 8.96
C ASP A 193 11.25 -15.92 9.41
N VAL A 194 10.31 -15.62 8.50
CA VAL A 194 9.07 -14.91 8.83
C VAL A 194 7.99 -15.90 9.25
N SER A 195 7.41 -15.70 10.43
CA SER A 195 6.22 -16.43 10.86
C SER A 195 4.97 -15.67 10.46
N MET A 196 4.30 -16.10 9.39
CA MET A 196 3.03 -15.52 8.95
C MET A 196 1.88 -15.96 9.86
N LEU A 197 1.12 -14.98 10.37
CA LEU A 197 -0.07 -15.20 11.20
C LEU A 197 -1.35 -15.04 10.38
N VAL A 198 -1.40 -13.98 9.55
CA VAL A 198 -2.50 -13.71 8.61
C VAL A 198 -1.87 -13.18 7.31
N GLY A 199 -2.34 -13.68 6.18
CA GLY A 199 -1.99 -13.13 4.87
C GLY A 199 -3.20 -13.25 3.96
N ARG A 200 -3.71 -12.11 3.46
CA ARG A 200 -4.87 -12.07 2.57
C ARG A 200 -4.72 -10.96 1.55
N ILE A 201 -5.26 -11.20 0.36
CA ILE A 201 -5.44 -10.18 -0.67
C ILE A 201 -6.93 -10.09 -0.97
N TYR A 202 -7.47 -8.89 -0.88
CA TYR A 202 -8.87 -8.61 -1.18
C TYR A 202 -8.99 -7.79 -2.45
N ARG A 203 -9.98 -8.10 -3.28
CA ARG A 203 -10.47 -7.17 -4.28
C ARG A 203 -11.25 -6.07 -3.58
N LEU A 204 -10.99 -4.83 -3.99
CA LEU A 204 -11.76 -3.68 -3.57
C LEU A 204 -12.76 -3.29 -4.65
N ALA A 205 -13.93 -2.84 -4.25
CA ALA A 205 -14.90 -2.21 -5.13
C ALA A 205 -15.75 -1.22 -4.34
N CYS A 206 -16.04 -0.10 -4.96
CA CYS A 206 -17.09 0.80 -4.49
C CYS A 206 -18.39 0.41 -5.22
N GLU A 207 -19.45 0.10 -4.49
CA GLU A 207 -20.77 -0.02 -5.08
C GLU A 207 -21.29 1.39 -5.35
N THR A 208 -21.15 1.84 -6.58
CA THR A 208 -21.93 2.95 -7.10
C THR A 208 -23.18 2.39 -7.75
N GLU A 209 -24.07 1.81 -6.97
CA GLU A 209 -25.47 1.73 -7.35
C GLU A 209 -26.14 3.00 -6.80
N ILE A 210 -26.29 3.99 -7.68
CA ILE A 210 -27.21 5.11 -7.51
C ILE A 210 -28.43 4.82 -8.37
#